data_ca25ca43cb83c8b6d1999a5bb0355b22
#
_entry.id   ca25ca43cb83c8b6d1999a5bb0355b22
#
_cell.length_a   1.000
_cell.length_b   1.000
_cell.length_c   1.000
_cell.angle_alpha   90.00
_cell.angle_beta   90.00
_cell.angle_gamma   90.00
#
_symmetry.space_group_name_H-M   'P 1'
#
loop_
_entity.id
_entity.type
_entity.pdbx_description
1 polymer ?
#
loop_
_entity_poly.entity_id
_entity_poly.type
_entity_poly.pdbx_seq_one_letter_code
_entity_poly.pdbx_strand_id
1 'polypeptide(L)'
;MRYYFDTSTLFIRGTFRAASTGISGGIRSVSTLINHTVSAGRSHEDPKKELEFVAAGAGISHDFFGLLTAVPVQHCCVLQYDSVTAFITAGIRREPPINAGTINIIVCSNEGLGDAALLETIMVATEAKAEALLEMGLLLTGTPTDAVIAGCEGSVKHRHAGRLTDTGRRVRETVLRGIPQAIRRHDAPERPTHSSFFIFSRFQGDHWVEWSPHDCPYFPCHYFGQRCDFCYCPFYPCGDENLGEWAESSHGGRVWNCARCTLLHEPEIADYLKKFPGASLTELKHLRNFKKEIQ
;
A
#
# COMPACT_ATOMS: atom_id res chain seq x y z
N MET A 1 2.89 8.67 -4.97
CA MET A 1 2.22 8.03 -3.81
C MET A 1 3.25 7.73 -2.72
N ARG A 2 2.94 8.01 -1.44
CA ARG A 2 3.69 7.59 -0.27
C ARG A 2 2.74 6.96 0.74
N TYR A 3 3.19 5.95 1.49
CA TYR A 3 2.37 5.35 2.54
C TYR A 3 3.19 5.14 3.82
N TYR A 4 2.49 5.10 4.93
CA TYR A 4 3.06 4.80 6.24
C TYR A 4 1.99 4.20 7.16
N PHE A 5 2.46 3.46 8.15
CA PHE A 5 1.63 2.90 9.20
C PHE A 5 1.87 3.68 10.49
N ASP A 6 0.81 4.15 11.08
CA ASP A 6 0.75 4.54 12.48
C ASP A 6 0.21 3.36 13.29
N THR A 7 0.12 3.48 14.62
CA THR A 7 -0.26 2.40 15.54
C THR A 7 -1.52 1.62 15.10
N SER A 8 -2.50 2.30 14.56
CA SER A 8 -3.79 1.72 14.15
C SER A 8 -4.27 2.12 12.76
N THR A 9 -3.45 2.83 12.00
CA THR A 9 -3.89 3.43 10.73
C THR A 9 -2.84 3.30 9.66
N LEU A 10 -3.25 2.85 8.49
CA LEU A 10 -2.51 2.99 7.24
C LEU A 10 -2.96 4.29 6.56
N PHE A 11 -2.01 5.17 6.29
CA PHE A 11 -2.19 6.37 5.47
C PHE A 11 -1.46 6.21 4.15
N ILE A 12 -2.15 6.49 3.05
CA ILE A 12 -1.58 6.50 1.70
C ILE A 12 -1.79 7.91 1.15
N ARG A 13 -0.70 8.68 1.01
CA ARG A 13 -0.71 10.10 0.62
C ARG A 13 -0.29 10.26 -0.83
N GLY A 14 -1.01 11.12 -1.55
CA GLY A 14 -0.74 11.42 -2.96
C GLY A 14 -1.75 12.39 -3.55
N THR A 15 -1.81 12.48 -4.86
CA THR A 15 -2.84 13.25 -5.58
C THR A 15 -3.66 12.26 -6.40
N PHE A 16 -4.72 11.73 -5.78
CA PHE A 16 -5.50 10.66 -6.38
C PHE A 16 -6.76 11.15 -7.07
N ARG A 17 -7.05 10.63 -8.26
CA ARG A 17 -8.41 10.40 -8.70
C ARG A 17 -8.79 9.02 -8.18
N ALA A 18 -9.87 8.91 -7.40
CA ALA A 18 -10.19 7.66 -6.72
C ALA A 18 -11.68 7.36 -6.69
N ALA A 19 -12.01 6.06 -6.66
CA ALA A 19 -13.33 5.52 -6.41
C ALA A 19 -13.32 4.67 -5.15
N SER A 20 -14.37 4.73 -4.32
CA SER A 20 -14.48 4.01 -3.06
C SER A 20 -15.88 3.46 -2.85
N THR A 21 -15.98 2.22 -2.35
CA THR A 21 -17.22 1.61 -1.84
C THR A 21 -17.37 1.79 -0.33
N GLY A 22 -16.37 2.38 0.33
CA GLY A 22 -16.36 2.60 1.77
C GLY A 22 -17.26 3.76 2.23
N ILE A 23 -17.05 4.18 3.48
CA ILE A 23 -17.82 5.24 4.12
C ILE A 23 -17.65 6.55 3.34
N SER A 24 -18.79 7.20 3.02
CA SER A 24 -18.82 8.40 2.16
C SER A 24 -18.13 8.19 0.80
N GLY A 25 -18.29 7.00 0.23
CA GLY A 25 -17.67 6.59 -1.03
C GLY A 25 -18.08 7.43 -2.24
N GLY A 26 -17.92 6.88 -3.43
CA GLY A 26 -18.15 7.56 -4.72
C GLY A 26 -16.84 7.78 -5.47
N ILE A 27 -16.85 8.69 -6.44
CA ILE A 27 -15.67 9.02 -7.27
C ILE A 27 -15.34 10.49 -7.11
N ARG A 28 -14.11 10.79 -6.65
CA ARG A 28 -13.61 12.17 -6.54
C ARG A 28 -12.08 12.22 -6.47
N SER A 29 -11.52 13.42 -6.56
CA SER A 29 -10.11 13.64 -6.25
C SER A 29 -9.92 13.72 -4.74
N VAL A 30 -8.87 13.08 -4.23
CA VAL A 30 -8.52 13.08 -2.80
C VAL A 30 -7.00 13.09 -2.63
N SER A 31 -6.53 13.61 -1.51
CA SER A 31 -5.10 13.64 -1.16
C SER A 31 -4.66 12.43 -0.35
N THR A 32 -5.60 11.67 0.21
CA THR A 32 -5.28 10.58 1.14
C THR A 32 -6.28 9.44 1.04
N LEU A 33 -5.77 8.20 1.14
CA LEU A 33 -6.55 6.99 1.35
C LEU A 33 -6.19 6.42 2.71
N ILE A 34 -7.19 6.00 3.48
CA ILE A 34 -7.04 5.58 4.88
C ILE A 34 -7.60 4.17 5.07
N ASN A 35 -6.91 3.32 5.81
CA ASN A 35 -7.47 2.10 6.39
C ASN A 35 -7.19 2.12 7.90
N HIS A 36 -8.24 2.23 8.71
CA HIS A 36 -8.13 2.41 10.15
C HIS A 36 -8.66 1.19 10.91
N THR A 37 -7.87 0.72 11.89
CA THR A 37 -8.25 -0.37 12.78
C THR A 37 -9.12 0.17 13.92
N VAL A 38 -10.30 -0.39 14.03
CA VAL A 38 -11.24 -0.11 15.14
C VAL A 38 -11.29 -1.27 16.13
N SER A 39 -11.57 -0.98 17.38
CA SER A 39 -11.71 -2.02 18.41
C SER A 39 -12.91 -2.93 18.09
N ALA A 40 -12.68 -4.24 18.05
CA ALA A 40 -13.74 -5.21 17.85
C ALA A 40 -14.80 -5.07 18.96
N GLY A 41 -16.08 -5.03 18.57
CA GLY A 41 -17.22 -4.99 19.51
C GLY A 41 -17.64 -3.61 19.97
N ARG A 42 -16.96 -2.51 19.60
CA ARG A 42 -17.55 -1.17 19.73
C ARG A 42 -18.55 -0.93 18.59
N SER A 43 -19.82 -0.70 18.96
CA SER A 43 -20.74 -0.06 18.05
C SER A 43 -20.24 1.37 17.85
N HIS A 44 -19.62 1.64 16.69
CA HIS A 44 -19.30 3.02 16.33
C HIS A 44 -20.60 3.71 15.98
N GLU A 45 -21.08 4.59 16.84
CA GLU A 45 -22.32 5.35 16.64
C GLU A 45 -22.29 6.13 15.31
N ASP A 46 -21.09 6.53 14.87
CA ASP A 46 -20.90 7.25 13.60
C ASP A 46 -19.52 6.92 12.98
N PRO A 47 -19.45 5.90 12.10
CA PRO A 47 -18.20 5.52 11.43
C PRO A 47 -17.54 6.65 10.63
N LYS A 48 -18.33 7.62 10.16
CA LYS A 48 -17.82 8.79 9.43
C LYS A 48 -17.05 9.72 10.38
N LYS A 49 -17.58 9.99 11.57
CA LYS A 49 -16.89 10.82 12.58
C LYS A 49 -15.59 10.18 13.04
N GLU A 50 -15.54 8.85 13.16
CA GLU A 50 -14.30 8.13 13.50
C GLU A 50 -13.20 8.43 12.47
N LEU A 51 -13.52 8.28 11.18
CA LEU A 51 -12.56 8.59 10.10
C LEU A 51 -12.19 10.07 10.05
N GLU A 52 -13.13 10.99 10.27
CA GLU A 52 -12.87 12.43 10.34
C GLU A 52 -11.94 12.76 11.50
N PHE A 53 -12.12 12.14 12.66
CA PHE A 53 -11.26 12.31 13.83
C PHE A 53 -9.84 11.81 13.55
N VAL A 54 -9.69 10.62 12.96
CA VAL A 54 -8.40 10.05 12.58
C VAL A 54 -7.69 10.94 11.55
N ALA A 55 -8.41 11.39 10.53
CA ALA A 55 -7.88 12.28 9.50
C ALA A 55 -7.41 13.62 10.09
N ALA A 56 -8.23 14.25 10.95
CA ALA A 56 -7.90 15.51 11.62
C ALA A 56 -6.65 15.37 12.49
N GLY A 57 -6.53 14.27 13.24
CA GLY A 57 -5.35 13.97 14.07
C GLY A 57 -4.05 13.86 13.25
N ALA A 58 -4.15 13.45 11.98
CA ALA A 58 -3.03 13.39 11.03
C ALA A 58 -2.85 14.68 10.19
N GLY A 59 -3.58 15.76 10.52
CA GLY A 59 -3.54 17.02 9.76
C GLY A 59 -4.12 16.91 8.35
N ILE A 60 -5.05 15.96 8.13
CA ILE A 60 -5.73 15.76 6.86
C ILE A 60 -7.10 16.44 6.94
N SER A 61 -7.38 17.35 6.00
CA SER A 61 -8.69 17.96 5.83
C SER A 61 -9.69 16.97 5.22
N HIS A 62 -10.83 17.45 4.71
CA HIS A 62 -11.93 16.59 4.19
C HIS A 62 -11.62 15.83 2.89
N ASP A 63 -10.40 15.82 2.44
CA ASP A 63 -9.93 15.35 1.13
C ASP A 63 -9.39 13.92 1.20
N PHE A 64 -10.19 12.99 1.73
CA PHE A 64 -9.78 11.59 1.86
C PHE A 64 -10.92 10.62 1.56
N PHE A 65 -10.56 9.37 1.22
CA PHE A 65 -11.40 8.19 1.38
C PHE A 65 -10.89 7.33 2.51
N GLY A 66 -11.79 6.75 3.31
CA GLY A 66 -11.42 5.92 4.45
C GLY A 66 -12.21 4.63 4.54
N LEU A 67 -11.54 3.61 5.05
CA LEU A 67 -12.07 2.31 5.40
C LEU A 67 -11.84 2.03 6.88
N LEU A 68 -12.77 1.33 7.51
CA LEU A 68 -12.64 0.82 8.87
C LEU A 68 -12.50 -0.70 8.84
N THR A 69 -11.70 -1.24 9.74
CA THR A 69 -11.50 -2.69 9.88
C THR A 69 -11.26 -3.07 11.33
N ALA A 70 -11.70 -4.26 11.74
CA ALA A 70 -11.28 -4.85 13.01
C ALA A 70 -9.93 -5.56 12.93
N VAL A 71 -9.37 -5.70 11.73
CA VAL A 71 -8.05 -6.31 11.50
C VAL A 71 -6.96 -5.28 11.82
N PRO A 72 -5.98 -5.61 12.68
CA PRO A 72 -4.85 -4.72 12.91
C PRO A 72 -4.11 -4.39 11.61
N VAL A 73 -3.82 -3.10 11.37
CA VAL A 73 -3.13 -2.68 10.12
C VAL A 73 -1.73 -3.26 10.00
N GLN A 74 -1.11 -3.72 11.09
CA GLN A 74 0.14 -4.46 11.08
C GLN A 74 0.02 -5.82 10.36
N HIS A 75 -1.20 -6.35 10.22
CA HIS A 75 -1.47 -7.56 9.44
C HIS A 75 -1.62 -7.27 7.94
N CYS A 76 -1.54 -6.02 7.52
CA CYS A 76 -1.65 -5.63 6.12
C CYS A 76 -0.59 -6.32 5.26
N CYS A 77 -1.01 -6.82 4.12
CA CYS A 77 -0.14 -7.21 3.02
C CYS A 77 -0.09 -6.08 2.00
N VAL A 78 1.11 -5.62 1.69
CA VAL A 78 1.37 -4.67 0.60
C VAL A 78 1.96 -5.45 -0.56
N LEU A 79 1.35 -5.36 -1.73
CA LEU A 79 1.76 -6.11 -2.92
C LEU A 79 1.96 -5.16 -4.09
N GLN A 80 3.11 -5.24 -4.73
CA GLN A 80 3.44 -4.42 -5.90
C GLN A 80 3.63 -5.28 -7.15
N TYR A 81 2.88 -4.95 -8.19
CA TYR A 81 3.03 -5.50 -9.52
C TYR A 81 3.09 -4.37 -10.54
N ASP A 82 4.30 -4.02 -11.01
CA ASP A 82 4.58 -2.91 -11.92
C ASP A 82 3.95 -1.58 -11.41
N SER A 83 2.96 -1.07 -12.18
CA SER A 83 2.26 0.17 -11.86
C SER A 83 1.17 0.04 -10.79
N VAL A 84 0.86 -1.17 -10.33
CA VAL A 84 -0.20 -1.45 -9.37
C VAL A 84 0.39 -1.79 -8.00
N THR A 85 -0.11 -1.13 -6.96
CA THR A 85 0.15 -1.49 -5.56
C THR A 85 -1.17 -1.73 -4.86
N ALA A 86 -1.32 -2.89 -4.21
CA ALA A 86 -2.47 -3.19 -3.37
C ALA A 86 -2.09 -3.27 -1.90
N PHE A 87 -2.98 -2.76 -1.04
CA PHE A 87 -2.92 -2.82 0.41
C PHE A 87 -4.13 -3.62 0.88
N ILE A 88 -3.90 -4.76 1.52
CA ILE A 88 -4.96 -5.72 1.84
C ILE A 88 -4.90 -6.07 3.32
N THR A 89 -5.99 -5.84 4.03
CA THR A 89 -6.26 -6.39 5.35
C THR A 89 -7.44 -7.33 5.26
N ALA A 90 -7.33 -8.54 5.80
CA ALA A 90 -8.38 -9.54 5.76
C ALA A 90 -8.43 -10.33 7.05
N GLY A 91 -9.62 -10.39 7.66
CA GLY A 91 -9.91 -11.24 8.80
C GLY A 91 -11.29 -11.85 8.62
N ILE A 92 -11.40 -13.17 8.77
CA ILE A 92 -12.64 -13.93 8.63
C ILE A 92 -12.82 -14.81 9.85
N ARG A 93 -13.98 -14.72 10.52
CA ARG A 93 -14.31 -15.68 11.57
C ARG A 93 -14.63 -17.04 10.97
N ARG A 94 -13.96 -18.07 11.45
CA ARG A 94 -14.21 -19.46 11.05
C ARG A 94 -15.31 -20.13 11.88
N GLU A 95 -15.70 -19.52 13.00
CA GLU A 95 -16.81 -19.98 13.85
C GLU A 95 -18.11 -19.26 13.48
N PRO A 96 -19.27 -19.92 13.65
CA PRO A 96 -20.55 -19.31 13.35
C PRO A 96 -20.82 -18.02 14.17
N PRO A 97 -21.36 -16.97 13.53
CA PRO A 97 -21.69 -16.90 12.11
C PRO A 97 -20.44 -16.73 11.23
N ILE A 98 -20.20 -17.68 10.30
CA ILE A 98 -19.01 -17.77 9.44
C ILE A 98 -18.77 -16.52 8.60
N ASN A 99 -19.78 -15.68 8.43
CA ASN A 99 -19.70 -14.47 7.58
C ASN A 99 -19.26 -13.22 8.35
N ALA A 100 -18.80 -13.34 9.61
CA ALA A 100 -18.27 -12.20 10.33
C ALA A 100 -16.79 -11.98 10.00
N GLY A 101 -16.44 -10.73 9.75
CA GLY A 101 -15.07 -10.34 9.39
C GLY A 101 -15.08 -9.09 8.53
N THR A 102 -13.91 -8.69 8.05
CA THR A 102 -13.75 -7.55 7.14
C THR A 102 -12.58 -7.80 6.21
N ILE A 103 -12.78 -7.59 4.93
CA ILE A 103 -11.74 -7.58 3.91
C ILE A 103 -11.71 -6.19 3.29
N ASN A 104 -10.66 -5.44 3.58
CA ASN A 104 -10.43 -4.13 2.97
C ASN A 104 -9.31 -4.23 1.96
N ILE A 105 -9.56 -3.69 0.77
CA ILE A 105 -8.63 -3.66 -0.35
C ILE A 105 -8.48 -2.22 -0.82
N ILE A 106 -7.24 -1.70 -0.83
CA ILE A 106 -6.93 -0.43 -1.48
C ILE A 106 -5.98 -0.73 -2.62
N VAL A 107 -6.39 -0.43 -3.85
CA VAL A 107 -5.58 -0.59 -5.05
C VAL A 107 -5.17 0.80 -5.54
N CYS A 108 -3.87 1.01 -5.69
CA CYS A 108 -3.31 2.25 -6.23
C CYS A 108 -2.56 1.97 -7.53
N SER A 109 -2.79 2.81 -8.54
CA SER A 109 -2.00 2.81 -9.78
C SER A 109 -1.17 4.10 -9.86
N ASN A 110 0.11 3.98 -10.22
CA ASN A 110 0.94 5.15 -10.57
C ASN A 110 0.73 5.60 -12.04
N GLU A 111 -0.17 4.95 -12.76
CA GLU A 111 -0.65 5.34 -14.08
C GLU A 111 -2.11 5.79 -13.98
N GLY A 112 -2.44 6.95 -14.57
CA GLY A 112 -3.77 7.54 -14.47
C GLY A 112 -4.87 6.67 -15.08
N LEU A 113 -5.96 6.50 -14.36
CA LEU A 113 -7.15 5.74 -14.75
C LEU A 113 -8.33 6.69 -14.94
N GLY A 114 -9.12 6.46 -15.99
CA GLY A 114 -10.42 7.13 -16.14
C GLY A 114 -11.45 6.60 -15.14
N ASP A 115 -12.55 7.31 -14.94
CA ASP A 115 -13.58 6.95 -13.96
C ASP A 115 -14.15 5.54 -14.21
N ALA A 116 -14.36 5.15 -15.47
CA ALA A 116 -14.78 3.79 -15.83
C ALA A 116 -13.71 2.76 -15.41
N ALA A 117 -12.43 3.05 -15.65
CA ALA A 117 -11.33 2.16 -15.26
C ALA A 117 -11.20 2.03 -13.74
N LEU A 118 -11.49 3.08 -12.97
CA LEU A 118 -11.54 2.99 -11.50
C LEU A 118 -12.67 2.06 -11.03
N LEU A 119 -13.85 2.14 -11.65
CA LEU A 119 -14.96 1.23 -11.34
C LEU A 119 -14.63 -0.22 -11.74
N GLU A 120 -14.05 -0.42 -12.92
CA GLU A 120 -13.59 -1.75 -13.38
C GLU A 120 -12.51 -2.31 -12.44
N THR A 121 -11.62 -1.48 -11.91
CA THR A 121 -10.62 -1.89 -10.89
C THR A 121 -11.30 -2.43 -9.63
N ILE A 122 -12.36 -1.77 -9.15
CA ILE A 122 -13.16 -2.28 -8.00
C ILE A 122 -13.83 -3.61 -8.35
N MET A 123 -14.41 -3.75 -9.54
CA MET A 123 -15.02 -5.00 -10.00
C MET A 123 -13.99 -6.13 -10.03
N VAL A 124 -12.85 -5.93 -10.70
CA VAL A 124 -11.79 -6.94 -10.83
C VAL A 124 -11.22 -7.31 -9.45
N ALA A 125 -11.01 -6.34 -8.55
CA ALA A 125 -10.55 -6.63 -7.19
C ALA A 125 -11.57 -7.46 -6.40
N THR A 126 -12.87 -7.19 -6.57
CA THR A 126 -13.94 -7.93 -5.90
C THR A 126 -14.07 -9.35 -6.46
N GLU A 127 -13.97 -9.53 -7.78
CA GLU A 127 -13.95 -10.84 -8.44
C GLU A 127 -12.75 -11.67 -7.97
N ALA A 128 -11.55 -11.09 -7.99
CA ALA A 128 -10.33 -11.75 -7.55
C ALA A 128 -10.36 -12.12 -6.05
N LYS A 129 -10.96 -11.27 -5.20
CA LYS A 129 -11.20 -11.59 -3.80
C LYS A 129 -12.07 -12.84 -3.66
N ALA A 130 -13.20 -12.89 -4.38
CA ALA A 130 -14.12 -14.03 -4.34
C ALA A 130 -13.43 -15.31 -4.84
N GLU A 131 -12.68 -15.23 -5.93
CA GLU A 131 -11.90 -16.32 -6.49
C GLU A 131 -10.88 -16.84 -5.46
N ALA A 132 -10.10 -15.97 -4.83
CA ALA A 132 -9.12 -16.35 -3.80
C ALA A 132 -9.76 -17.05 -2.59
N LEU A 133 -10.92 -16.60 -2.14
CA LEU A 133 -11.64 -17.21 -1.03
C LEU A 133 -12.11 -18.62 -1.39
N LEU A 134 -12.66 -18.80 -2.60
CA LEU A 134 -13.10 -20.12 -3.09
C LEU A 134 -11.91 -21.08 -3.26
N GLU A 135 -10.77 -20.62 -3.79
CA GLU A 135 -9.53 -21.41 -3.89
C GLU A 135 -8.98 -21.86 -2.52
N MET A 136 -9.23 -21.06 -1.47
CA MET A 136 -8.91 -21.42 -0.09
C MET A 136 -9.91 -22.43 0.51
N GLY A 137 -10.93 -22.85 -0.22
CA GLY A 137 -12.01 -23.73 0.25
C GLY A 137 -13.04 -23.04 1.13
N LEU A 138 -13.07 -21.70 1.14
CA LEU A 138 -14.05 -20.92 1.87
C LEU A 138 -15.28 -20.68 0.94
N LEU A 139 -16.44 -21.26 1.32
CA LEU A 139 -17.68 -21.14 0.53
C LEU A 139 -18.36 -19.78 0.73
N LEU A 140 -17.61 -18.71 0.51
CA LEU A 140 -18.08 -17.32 0.60
C LEU A 140 -17.35 -16.43 -0.42
N THR A 141 -17.97 -15.36 -0.83
CA THR A 141 -17.39 -14.40 -1.81
C THR A 141 -16.90 -13.11 -1.14
N GLY A 142 -17.05 -12.99 0.17
CA GLY A 142 -16.67 -11.85 0.99
C GLY A 142 -17.45 -11.82 2.29
N THR A 143 -17.30 -10.73 3.05
CA THR A 143 -18.01 -10.45 4.29
C THR A 143 -18.93 -9.22 4.14
N PRO A 144 -19.91 -9.00 5.02
CA PRO A 144 -20.86 -7.89 4.88
C PRO A 144 -20.23 -6.50 4.95
N THR A 145 -19.02 -6.38 5.51
CA THR A 145 -18.36 -5.10 5.74
C THR A 145 -17.14 -4.87 4.84
N ASP A 146 -16.99 -5.69 3.81
CA ASP A 146 -15.90 -5.52 2.84
C ASP A 146 -15.99 -4.19 2.11
N ALA A 147 -14.83 -3.57 1.89
CA ALA A 147 -14.76 -2.35 1.12
C ALA A 147 -13.51 -2.29 0.23
N VAL A 148 -13.65 -1.60 -0.89
CA VAL A 148 -12.58 -1.44 -1.89
C VAL A 148 -12.42 0.04 -2.22
N ILE A 149 -11.16 0.48 -2.27
CA ILE A 149 -10.77 1.77 -2.86
C ILE A 149 -9.86 1.47 -4.06
N ALA A 150 -10.18 2.11 -5.19
CA ALA A 150 -9.30 2.19 -6.35
C ALA A 150 -8.84 3.64 -6.51
N GLY A 151 -7.53 3.89 -6.56
CA GLY A 151 -6.96 5.22 -6.74
C GLY A 151 -5.85 5.23 -7.79
N CYS A 152 -5.68 6.35 -8.48
CA CYS A 152 -4.59 6.52 -9.42
C CYS A 152 -4.01 7.93 -9.35
N GLU A 153 -2.75 8.06 -9.75
CA GLU A 153 -2.05 9.34 -9.89
C GLU A 153 -1.76 9.63 -11.39
N GLY A 154 -1.61 10.89 -11.71
CA GLY A 154 -1.24 11.33 -13.05
C GLY A 154 -2.43 11.50 -14.01
N SER A 155 -2.12 11.91 -15.23
CA SER A 155 -3.11 12.08 -16.31
C SER A 155 -3.65 10.73 -16.78
N VAL A 156 -4.90 10.71 -17.23
CA VAL A 156 -5.57 9.49 -17.71
C VAL A 156 -4.78 8.84 -18.85
N LYS A 157 -4.22 7.67 -18.58
CA LYS A 157 -3.51 6.80 -19.53
C LYS A 157 -4.39 5.61 -19.95
N HIS A 158 -5.19 5.09 -19.02
CA HIS A 158 -6.04 3.92 -19.24
C HIS A 158 -7.51 4.29 -19.07
N ARG A 159 -8.29 4.07 -20.12
CA ARG A 159 -9.75 4.29 -20.12
C ARG A 159 -10.49 3.10 -19.53
N HIS A 160 -9.88 1.92 -19.58
CA HIS A 160 -10.41 0.66 -19.09
C HIS A 160 -9.36 -0.09 -18.25
N ALA A 161 -9.83 -0.81 -17.24
CA ALA A 161 -9.05 -1.68 -16.38
C ALA A 161 -9.74 -3.04 -16.13
N GLY A 162 -10.59 -3.46 -17.06
CA GLY A 162 -11.26 -4.76 -17.01
C GLY A 162 -10.27 -5.92 -17.08
N ARG A 163 -10.71 -7.12 -16.70
CA ARG A 163 -9.89 -8.33 -16.49
C ARG A 163 -8.93 -8.68 -17.65
N LEU A 164 -9.27 -8.32 -18.90
CA LEU A 164 -8.46 -8.60 -20.08
C LEU A 164 -7.41 -7.51 -20.39
N THR A 165 -7.42 -6.40 -19.69
CA THR A 165 -6.40 -5.35 -19.82
C THR A 165 -5.17 -5.69 -18.97
N ASP A 166 -4.03 -5.10 -19.31
CA ASP A 166 -2.82 -5.27 -18.50
C ASP A 166 -3.00 -4.78 -17.07
N THR A 167 -3.67 -3.64 -16.89
CA THR A 167 -3.99 -3.10 -15.55
C THR A 167 -4.90 -4.04 -14.80
N GLY A 168 -6.00 -4.51 -15.40
CA GLY A 168 -6.92 -5.45 -14.76
C GLY A 168 -6.25 -6.78 -14.40
N ARG A 169 -5.37 -7.31 -15.25
CA ARG A 169 -4.60 -8.51 -14.97
C ARG A 169 -3.70 -8.30 -13.74
N ARG A 170 -2.98 -7.18 -13.67
CA ARG A 170 -2.12 -6.85 -12.51
C ARG A 170 -2.95 -6.71 -11.22
N VAL A 171 -4.09 -6.05 -11.28
CA VAL A 171 -5.01 -5.95 -10.13
C VAL A 171 -5.46 -7.33 -9.67
N ARG A 172 -5.92 -8.17 -10.61
CA ARG A 172 -6.37 -9.54 -10.30
C ARG A 172 -5.27 -10.36 -9.63
N GLU A 173 -4.09 -10.44 -10.23
CA GLU A 173 -2.96 -11.21 -9.71
C GLU A 173 -2.52 -10.72 -8.31
N THR A 174 -2.52 -9.41 -8.12
CA THR A 174 -2.15 -8.80 -6.84
C THR A 174 -3.16 -9.17 -5.75
N VAL A 175 -4.45 -9.12 -6.05
CA VAL A 175 -5.50 -9.45 -5.07
C VAL A 175 -5.58 -10.96 -4.82
N LEU A 176 -5.50 -11.80 -5.85
CA LEU A 176 -5.43 -13.26 -5.72
C LEU A 176 -4.28 -13.70 -4.80
N ARG A 177 -3.11 -13.08 -4.95
CA ARG A 177 -1.97 -13.37 -4.07
C ARG A 177 -2.19 -12.81 -2.68
N GLY A 178 -2.72 -11.60 -2.56
CA GLY A 178 -2.78 -10.84 -1.31
C GLY A 178 -3.82 -11.36 -0.30
N ILE A 179 -5.00 -11.79 -0.75
CA ILE A 179 -6.07 -12.26 0.13
C ILE A 179 -5.63 -13.45 1.00
N PRO A 180 -5.07 -14.54 0.43
CA PRO A 180 -4.60 -15.66 1.25
C PRO A 180 -3.48 -15.26 2.22
N GLN A 181 -2.60 -14.34 1.81
CA GLN A 181 -1.52 -13.87 2.67
C GLN A 181 -2.07 -13.06 3.86
N ALA A 182 -2.99 -12.13 3.62
CA ALA A 182 -3.58 -11.30 4.65
C ALA A 182 -4.37 -12.14 5.67
N ILE A 183 -5.12 -13.14 5.23
CA ILE A 183 -5.85 -14.07 6.10
C ILE A 183 -4.86 -14.89 6.95
N ARG A 184 -3.82 -15.48 6.33
CA ARG A 184 -2.81 -16.24 7.09
C ARG A 184 -2.11 -15.39 8.14
N ARG A 185 -1.78 -14.15 7.83
CA ARG A 185 -1.17 -13.22 8.78
C ARG A 185 -2.11 -12.86 9.93
N HIS A 186 -3.39 -12.70 9.65
CA HIS A 186 -4.39 -12.43 10.68
C HIS A 186 -4.61 -13.63 11.61
N ASP A 187 -4.60 -14.84 11.06
CA ASP A 187 -4.81 -16.11 11.78
C ASP A 187 -3.53 -16.65 12.44
N ALA A 188 -2.37 -16.02 12.21
CA ALA A 188 -1.10 -16.48 12.76
C ALA A 188 -1.12 -16.45 14.30
N PRO A 189 -0.58 -17.49 14.97
CA PRO A 189 -0.52 -17.56 16.43
C PRO A 189 0.35 -16.45 17.02
N GLU A 190 1.43 -16.09 16.34
CA GLU A 190 2.24 -14.94 16.66
C GLU A 190 1.72 -13.72 15.86
N ARG A 191 1.29 -12.69 16.57
CA ARG A 191 0.75 -11.48 15.94
C ARG A 191 1.87 -10.72 15.21
N PRO A 192 1.70 -10.46 13.89
CA PRO A 192 2.65 -9.63 13.16
C PRO A 192 2.77 -8.25 13.79
N THR A 193 4.00 -7.77 13.92
CA THR A 193 4.31 -6.42 14.45
C THR A 193 4.44 -5.37 13.36
N HIS A 194 4.53 -5.80 12.10
CA HIS A 194 4.69 -4.95 10.91
C HIS A 194 3.99 -5.59 9.71
N SER A 195 3.66 -4.78 8.71
CA SER A 195 3.10 -5.25 7.44
C SER A 195 4.11 -6.08 6.64
N SER A 196 3.64 -7.02 5.81
CA SER A 196 4.49 -7.69 4.82
C SER A 196 4.45 -6.95 3.49
N PHE A 197 5.53 -7.07 2.73
CA PHE A 197 5.67 -6.48 1.42
C PHE A 197 6.07 -7.54 0.39
N PHE A 198 5.30 -7.63 -0.69
CA PHE A 198 5.51 -8.57 -1.78
C PHE A 198 5.72 -7.83 -3.09
N ILE A 199 6.64 -8.33 -3.92
CA ILE A 199 6.93 -7.78 -5.24
C ILE A 199 6.75 -8.89 -6.26
N PHE A 200 6.10 -8.57 -7.37
CA PHE A 200 6.10 -9.43 -8.55
C PHE A 200 7.41 -9.29 -9.30
N SER A 201 8.17 -10.37 -9.37
CA SER A 201 9.47 -10.43 -10.03
C SER A 201 9.37 -11.26 -11.32
N ARG A 202 10.08 -10.78 -12.36
CA ARG A 202 10.32 -11.54 -13.59
C ARG A 202 11.74 -12.11 -13.66
N PHE A 203 12.54 -11.88 -12.63
CA PHE A 203 13.88 -12.42 -12.56
C PHE A 203 13.81 -13.95 -12.38
N GLN A 204 14.38 -14.70 -13.28
CA GLN A 204 14.31 -16.18 -13.32
C GLN A 204 12.90 -16.77 -13.46
N GLY A 205 11.99 -16.03 -14.08
CA GLY A 205 10.59 -16.40 -14.29
C GLY A 205 9.62 -15.59 -13.42
N ASP A 206 8.35 -15.66 -13.78
CA ASP A 206 7.28 -14.89 -13.14
C ASP A 206 6.95 -15.48 -11.76
N HIS A 207 7.20 -14.73 -10.69
CA HIS A 207 6.88 -15.14 -9.32
C HIS A 207 6.76 -13.97 -8.36
N TRP A 208 6.09 -14.21 -7.21
CA TRP A 208 6.01 -13.28 -6.10
C TRP A 208 7.15 -13.51 -5.11
N VAL A 209 7.84 -12.44 -4.74
CA VAL A 209 8.87 -12.44 -3.71
C VAL A 209 8.33 -11.70 -2.49
N GLU A 210 8.33 -12.34 -1.33
CA GLU A 210 8.16 -11.64 -0.06
C GLU A 210 9.49 -10.98 0.29
N TRP A 211 9.44 -9.66 0.45
CA TRP A 211 10.62 -8.90 0.79
C TRP A 211 10.72 -8.73 2.30
N SER A 212 11.81 -9.21 2.88
CA SER A 212 12.16 -9.04 4.29
C SER A 212 13.52 -8.39 4.42
N PRO A 213 13.65 -7.29 5.18
CA PRO A 213 14.96 -6.69 5.42
C PRO A 213 15.93 -7.64 6.15
N HIS A 214 15.40 -8.54 6.98
CA HIS A 214 16.20 -9.46 7.80
C HIS A 214 16.78 -10.63 7.00
N ASP A 215 16.08 -11.04 5.94
CA ASP A 215 16.47 -12.17 5.09
C ASP A 215 17.04 -11.69 3.74
N CYS A 216 17.34 -10.40 3.62
CA CYS A 216 17.82 -9.82 2.37
C CYS A 216 19.20 -10.37 2.02
N PRO A 217 19.37 -11.07 0.87
CA PRO A 217 20.66 -11.64 0.47
C PRO A 217 21.69 -10.57 0.08
N TYR A 218 21.25 -9.31 -0.09
CA TYR A 218 22.09 -8.17 -0.45
C TYR A 218 22.53 -7.36 0.77
N PHE A 219 22.08 -7.71 2.00
CA PHE A 219 22.46 -6.97 3.20
C PHE A 219 23.92 -7.30 3.64
N PRO A 220 24.75 -6.28 3.92
CA PRO A 220 24.54 -4.84 3.73
C PRO A 220 24.84 -4.43 2.28
N CYS A 221 23.87 -3.84 1.56
CA CYS A 221 24.04 -3.44 0.16
C CYS A 221 24.75 -2.09 0.00
N HIS A 222 24.82 -1.26 1.03
CA HIS A 222 25.51 0.03 1.02
C HIS A 222 26.65 0.08 2.04
N TYR A 223 26.34 -0.10 3.33
CA TYR A 223 27.35 -0.07 4.41
C TYR A 223 26.82 -0.82 5.66
N PHE A 224 27.74 -1.23 6.50
CA PHE A 224 27.40 -1.96 7.72
C PHE A 224 26.67 -1.03 8.72
N GLY A 225 25.54 -1.48 9.26
CA GLY A 225 24.70 -0.67 10.16
C GLY A 225 23.66 0.20 9.44
N GLN A 226 23.52 0.05 8.13
CA GLN A 226 22.45 0.70 7.38
C GLN A 226 21.07 0.32 7.90
N ARG A 227 20.10 1.24 7.70
CA ARG A 227 18.67 0.96 7.89
C ARG A 227 18.05 0.49 6.58
N CYS A 228 17.12 -0.44 6.66
CA CYS A 228 16.40 -0.98 5.51
C CYS A 228 14.89 -0.68 5.55
N ASP A 229 14.44 0.15 6.48
CA ASP A 229 13.02 0.52 6.64
C ASP A 229 12.42 1.13 5.36
N PHE A 230 13.27 1.80 4.57
CA PHE A 230 12.89 2.47 3.33
C PHE A 230 13.70 1.97 2.11
N CYS A 231 14.01 0.69 2.06
CA CYS A 231 14.69 0.08 0.91
C CYS A 231 13.92 0.33 -0.40
N TYR A 232 12.61 0.31 -0.35
CA TYR A 232 11.73 0.85 -1.39
C TYR A 232 11.47 2.32 -1.09
N CYS A 233 12.30 3.16 -1.70
CA CYS A 233 12.29 4.59 -1.45
C CYS A 233 10.92 5.21 -1.75
N PRO A 234 10.27 5.86 -0.76
CA PRO A 234 8.96 6.49 -0.95
C PRO A 234 9.01 7.73 -1.87
N PHE A 235 10.20 8.19 -2.24
CA PHE A 235 10.41 9.29 -3.18
C PHE A 235 10.74 8.81 -4.61
N TYR A 236 10.74 7.49 -4.86
CA TYR A 236 11.12 6.97 -6.17
C TYR A 236 10.02 7.21 -7.24
N PRO A 237 10.39 7.65 -8.46
CA PRO A 237 11.67 8.26 -8.83
C PRO A 237 11.75 9.71 -8.33
N CYS A 238 12.79 10.05 -7.57
CA CYS A 238 12.90 11.39 -6.99
C CYS A 238 13.38 12.45 -8.00
N GLY A 239 14.05 12.06 -9.07
CA GLY A 239 14.59 12.97 -10.08
C GLY A 239 15.73 13.88 -9.61
N ASP A 240 16.26 13.65 -8.40
CA ASP A 240 17.36 14.46 -7.85
C ASP A 240 18.72 13.90 -8.30
N GLU A 241 19.37 14.57 -9.24
CA GLU A 241 20.62 14.13 -9.84
C GLU A 241 21.79 13.95 -8.84
N ASN A 242 21.68 14.51 -7.63
CA ASN A 242 22.64 14.22 -6.55
C ASN A 242 22.40 12.87 -5.88
N LEU A 243 21.25 12.25 -6.12
CA LEU A 243 20.83 10.98 -5.49
C LEU A 243 20.69 9.84 -6.48
N GLY A 244 20.72 10.12 -7.79
CA GLY A 244 20.59 9.11 -8.83
C GLY A 244 20.77 9.70 -10.24
N GLU A 245 20.53 8.87 -11.23
CA GLU A 245 20.65 9.21 -12.65
C GLU A 245 19.63 8.43 -13.49
N TRP A 246 19.28 8.96 -14.65
CA TRP A 246 18.47 8.24 -15.61
C TRP A 246 19.34 7.28 -16.43
N ALA A 247 19.11 5.97 -16.30
CA ALA A 247 19.79 4.92 -17.05
C ALA A 247 18.85 4.25 -18.06
N GLU A 248 19.40 3.70 -19.13
CA GLU A 248 18.63 2.88 -20.07
C GLU A 248 18.28 1.54 -19.44
N SER A 249 17.04 1.11 -19.63
CA SER A 249 16.56 -0.19 -19.18
C SER A 249 16.88 -1.26 -20.23
N SER A 250 17.30 -2.43 -19.78
CA SER A 250 17.48 -3.62 -20.64
C SER A 250 16.20 -4.06 -21.38
N HIS A 251 15.04 -3.58 -20.94
CA HIS A 251 13.73 -3.87 -21.54
C HIS A 251 13.16 -2.69 -22.35
N GLY A 252 14.02 -1.70 -22.66
CA GLY A 252 13.66 -0.46 -23.34
C GLY A 252 13.14 0.62 -22.40
N GLY A 253 13.33 1.90 -22.81
CA GLY A 253 13.01 3.05 -22.00
C GLY A 253 14.06 3.40 -20.94
N ARG A 254 13.76 4.43 -20.12
CA ARG A 254 14.69 4.92 -19.08
C ARG A 254 14.14 4.62 -17.70
N VAL A 255 15.02 4.22 -16.79
CA VAL A 255 14.73 4.00 -15.37
C VAL A 255 15.58 4.90 -14.51
N TRP A 256 15.05 5.30 -13.37
CA TRP A 256 15.81 6.06 -12.39
C TRP A 256 16.71 5.11 -11.61
N ASN A 257 18.03 5.21 -11.83
CA ASN A 257 19.04 4.45 -11.11
C ASN A 257 19.50 5.23 -9.88
N CYS A 258 19.07 4.81 -8.71
CA CYS A 258 19.48 5.37 -7.41
C CYS A 258 20.18 4.32 -6.53
N ALA A 259 20.83 3.31 -7.13
CA ALA A 259 21.52 2.24 -6.41
C ALA A 259 22.65 2.74 -5.48
N ARG A 260 23.15 3.96 -5.68
CA ARG A 260 24.19 4.58 -4.84
C ARG A 260 23.61 5.48 -3.75
N CYS A 261 22.32 5.69 -3.73
CA CYS A 261 21.67 6.59 -2.76
C CYS A 261 21.60 5.94 -1.38
N THR A 262 22.25 6.56 -0.41
CA THR A 262 22.24 6.12 0.99
C THR A 262 21.31 6.93 1.88
N LEU A 263 20.64 7.97 1.37
CA LEU A 263 19.93 8.96 2.19
C LEU A 263 18.96 8.31 3.20
N LEU A 264 18.09 7.41 2.74
CA LEU A 264 17.11 6.74 3.61
C LEU A 264 17.66 5.51 4.34
N HIS A 265 18.92 5.15 4.08
CA HIS A 265 19.63 4.09 4.79
C HIS A 265 20.42 4.60 5.99
N GLU A 266 20.56 5.92 6.14
CA GLU A 266 21.17 6.54 7.30
C GLU A 266 20.20 6.46 8.49
N PRO A 267 20.61 5.89 9.65
CA PRO A 267 19.69 5.59 10.76
C PRO A 267 18.85 6.79 11.20
N GLU A 268 19.47 7.94 11.31
CA GLU A 268 18.82 9.15 11.81
C GLU A 268 17.82 9.76 10.81
N ILE A 269 18.12 9.64 9.51
CA ILE A 269 17.22 10.08 8.44
C ILE A 269 16.02 9.14 8.38
N ALA A 270 16.26 7.84 8.49
CA ALA A 270 15.20 6.84 8.53
C ALA A 270 14.29 7.04 9.75
N ASP A 271 14.86 7.25 10.94
CA ASP A 271 14.09 7.49 12.15
C ASP A 271 13.32 8.82 12.10
N TYR A 272 13.91 9.87 11.53
CA TYR A 272 13.21 11.14 11.30
C TYR A 272 12.02 10.96 10.38
N LEU A 273 12.19 10.28 9.23
CA LEU A 273 11.10 10.03 8.29
C LEU A 273 10.00 9.14 8.88
N LYS A 274 10.35 8.17 9.74
CA LYS A 274 9.35 7.38 10.49
C LYS A 274 8.54 8.25 11.44
N LYS A 275 9.19 9.18 12.13
CA LYS A 275 8.53 10.11 13.06
C LYS A 275 7.71 11.19 12.33
N PHE A 276 8.19 11.66 11.18
CA PHE A 276 7.57 12.69 10.36
C PHE A 276 7.34 12.18 8.93
N PRO A 277 6.33 11.32 8.70
CA PRO A 277 6.13 10.66 7.41
C PRO A 277 5.80 11.62 6.26
N GLY A 278 5.37 12.84 6.59
CA GLY A 278 5.12 13.92 5.64
C GLY A 278 6.36 14.70 5.21
N ALA A 279 7.54 14.44 5.80
CA ALA A 279 8.77 15.16 5.51
C ALA A 279 9.12 15.10 4.01
N SER A 280 9.54 16.24 3.45
CA SER A 280 9.94 16.34 2.07
C SER A 280 11.38 15.84 1.85
N LEU A 281 11.69 15.46 0.62
CA LEU A 281 13.06 15.09 0.24
C LEU A 281 14.07 16.22 0.54
N THR A 282 13.67 17.46 0.29
CA THR A 282 14.49 18.66 0.57
C THR A 282 14.80 18.76 2.06
N GLU A 283 13.82 18.57 2.91
CA GLU A 283 13.97 18.60 4.38
C GLU A 283 14.94 17.52 4.86
N LEU A 284 14.82 16.28 4.35
CA LEU A 284 15.74 15.19 4.68
C LEU A 284 17.17 15.47 4.23
N LYS A 285 17.35 16.08 3.05
CA LYS A 285 18.67 16.52 2.56
C LYS A 285 19.28 17.61 3.44
N HIS A 286 18.49 18.58 3.88
CA HIS A 286 18.95 19.60 4.82
C HIS A 286 19.37 18.99 6.16
N LEU A 287 18.58 18.07 6.71
CA LEU A 287 18.93 17.35 7.94
C LEU A 287 20.26 16.60 7.82
N ARG A 288 20.47 15.92 6.68
CA ARG A 288 21.73 15.23 6.37
C ARG A 288 22.92 16.17 6.31
N ASN A 289 22.78 17.30 5.64
CA ASN A 289 23.88 18.26 5.46
C ASN A 289 24.24 18.97 6.75
N PHE A 290 23.25 19.40 7.54
CA PHE A 290 23.46 20.03 8.85
C PHE A 290 24.29 19.16 9.79
N LYS A 291 24.10 17.83 9.74
CA LYS A 291 24.89 16.90 10.56
C LYS A 291 26.32 16.73 10.09
N LYS A 292 26.57 16.78 8.76
CA LYS A 292 27.94 16.69 8.22
C LYS A 292 28.78 17.94 8.55
N GLU A 293 28.15 19.06 8.89
CA GLU A 293 28.83 20.28 9.31
C GLU A 293 29.18 20.29 10.81
N ILE A 294 28.56 19.41 11.60
CA ILE A 294 28.77 19.32 13.09
C ILE A 294 29.76 18.20 13.46
N GLN A 295 30.03 17.26 12.56
CA GLN A 295 31.04 16.19 12.73
C GLN A 295 32.39 16.57 12.11
#